data_2ac79fcf6080bb510e2f2337c0b10535
#
_entry.id   2ac79fcf6080bb510e2f2337c0b10535
#
_cell.length_a   1.000
_cell.length_b   1.000
_cell.length_c   1.000
_cell.angle_alpha   90.00
_cell.angle_beta   90.00
_cell.angle_gamma   90.00
#
_symmetry.space_group_name_H-M   'P 1'
#
loop_
_entity.id
_entity.type
_entity.pdbx_description
1 polymer ?
#
loop_
_entity_poly.entity_id
_entity_poly.type
_entity_poly.pdbx_seq_one_letter_code
_entity_poly.pdbx_strand_id
1 'polypeptide(L)'
;MFDGGQNVSELPWKTIYTPETLSADAVTLDLLHVASQRYPKPQSPLRPVNNDSGEALFLKTYQLLSGGFFAQALQTAQIMVERYPHFQLGQLLYADLLAGGAGVAPETDALVDSPNLQHRMDQLKTEALLRTRHAGLKLLAGKVPAQLRYLSPSVRKVVVVDAHKSRLYVLAYQTDDSGIEKLQVVLDVYVSIGSHGMGKWREGDAKTPIGVYFIQKHLTDPMLPDLYGSGALTLDYPNPVDKQLKRTGSGIWLHGSPSQQYARPPTATDGCVVLANDDMTRLIRLGVHTDTPVIISESLSWIDGRTSTLSAPIPANAAWPIPAHLQETSSDWILVSAIEWVDRTEKRTYAVLSHELQVPGRGPQRRHSYWVNDRQQWKEVSSPL
;
A
#
# COMPACT_ATOMS: atom_id res chain seq x y z
N MET A 1 26.44 30.45 28.82
CA MET A 1 27.28 29.35 29.31
C MET A 1 26.38 28.38 30.04
N PHE A 2 25.90 27.37 29.34
CA PHE A 2 25.27 26.22 29.98
C PHE A 2 26.12 25.02 29.57
N ASP A 3 27.06 24.70 30.46
CA ASP A 3 27.78 23.45 30.46
C ASP A 3 26.96 22.46 31.29
N GLY A 4 26.55 21.38 30.69
CA GLY A 4 25.74 20.37 31.34
C GLY A 4 25.76 19.08 30.51
N GLY A 5 26.95 18.55 30.30
CA GLY A 5 27.12 17.18 29.80
C GLY A 5 26.59 16.19 30.83
N GLN A 6 25.29 15.98 30.90
CA GLN A 6 24.73 14.83 31.60
C GLN A 6 25.06 13.54 30.82
N ASN A 7 25.77 12.68 31.53
CA ASN A 7 26.18 11.37 31.03
C ASN A 7 24.90 10.51 30.74
N VAL A 8 24.54 10.35 29.48
CA VAL A 8 23.34 9.65 29.02
C VAL A 8 23.26 8.19 29.52
N SER A 9 24.34 7.68 30.13
CA SER A 9 24.42 6.33 30.69
C SER A 9 23.69 6.14 32.03
N GLU A 10 23.23 7.22 32.68
CA GLU A 10 22.62 7.19 34.02
C GLU A 10 21.14 7.58 34.06
N LEU A 11 20.45 7.63 32.93
CA LEU A 11 19.03 7.95 32.88
C LEU A 11 18.19 6.78 33.43
N PRO A 12 17.15 7.06 34.26
CA PRO A 12 16.36 6.06 34.98
C PRO A 12 15.60 5.07 34.10
N TRP A 13 15.47 5.32 32.76
CA TRP A 13 14.78 4.44 31.84
C TRP A 13 15.37 3.02 31.73
N LYS A 14 16.67 2.81 32.04
CA LYS A 14 17.28 1.46 32.05
C LYS A 14 16.59 0.49 33.02
N THR A 15 15.94 1.03 34.05
CA THR A 15 15.22 0.26 35.06
C THR A 15 13.75 0.05 34.70
N ILE A 16 13.18 0.89 33.83
CA ILE A 16 11.76 0.94 33.50
C ILE A 16 11.45 0.16 32.23
N TYR A 17 12.41 0.07 31.30
CA TYR A 17 12.22 -0.58 30.00
C TYR A 17 13.02 -1.88 29.83
N THR A 18 13.02 -2.75 30.85
CA THR A 18 13.39 -4.16 30.63
C THR A 18 12.16 -4.91 30.07
N PRO A 19 12.34 -5.89 29.17
CA PRO A 19 11.24 -6.68 28.60
C PRO A 19 10.30 -7.31 29.66
N GLU A 20 10.76 -7.41 30.91
CA GLU A 20 10.02 -8.06 32.02
C GLU A 20 9.16 -7.09 32.84
N THR A 21 9.33 -5.76 32.71
CA THR A 21 8.60 -4.74 33.48
C THR A 21 7.46 -4.10 32.71
N LEU A 22 7.21 -4.54 31.49
CA LEU A 22 6.23 -3.98 30.59
C LEU A 22 4.86 -4.58 30.86
N SER A 23 4.03 -3.91 31.68
CA SER A 23 2.64 -4.31 31.88
C SER A 23 1.80 -4.09 30.61
N ALA A 24 0.79 -4.95 30.39
CA ALA A 24 -0.03 -5.06 29.18
C ALA A 24 -0.85 -3.78 28.84
N ASP A 25 -0.82 -2.76 29.67
CA ASP A 25 -1.74 -1.61 29.61
C ASP A 25 -1.17 -0.35 28.91
N ALA A 26 0.11 -0.33 28.58
CA ALA A 26 0.69 0.82 27.86
C ALA A 26 0.75 0.57 26.36
N VAL A 27 0.11 1.44 25.58
CA VAL A 27 -0.07 1.37 24.10
C VAL A 27 1.23 1.16 23.34
N THR A 28 2.28 1.83 23.75
CA THR A 28 3.62 1.76 23.15
C THR A 28 4.28 0.41 23.43
N LEU A 29 3.96 -0.21 24.52
CA LEU A 29 4.60 -1.41 25.05
C LEU A 29 4.18 -2.67 24.31
N ASP A 30 2.90 -2.80 23.95
CA ASP A 30 2.42 -3.86 23.06
C ASP A 30 3.02 -3.74 21.66
N LEU A 31 3.20 -2.51 21.18
CA LEU A 31 3.83 -2.25 19.89
C LEU A 31 5.32 -2.59 19.90
N LEU A 32 6.04 -2.30 20.98
CA LEU A 32 7.44 -2.69 21.18
C LEU A 32 7.61 -4.20 21.26
N HIS A 33 6.71 -4.91 21.95
CA HIS A 33 6.74 -6.37 22.02
C HIS A 33 6.55 -7.01 20.65
N VAL A 34 5.61 -6.53 19.84
CA VAL A 34 5.38 -7.01 18.48
C VAL A 34 6.55 -6.67 17.55
N ALA A 35 7.15 -5.50 17.70
CA ALA A 35 8.31 -5.08 16.90
C ALA A 35 9.55 -5.95 17.25
N SER A 36 9.77 -6.26 18.53
CA SER A 36 10.93 -7.07 18.97
C SER A 36 10.95 -8.47 18.38
N GLN A 37 9.80 -9.05 18.07
CA GLN A 37 9.71 -10.40 17.50
C GLN A 37 9.97 -10.47 15.99
N ARG A 38 9.85 -9.36 15.24
CA ARG A 38 9.88 -9.38 13.77
C ARG A 38 11.04 -8.62 13.13
N TYR A 39 11.58 -7.63 13.80
CA TYR A 39 12.73 -6.90 13.25
C TYR A 39 14.02 -7.46 13.83
N PRO A 40 14.98 -7.90 12.97
CA PRO A 40 16.28 -8.27 13.46
C PRO A 40 16.88 -7.06 14.18
N LYS A 41 17.41 -7.28 15.39
CA LYS A 41 18.08 -6.24 16.15
C LYS A 41 19.18 -5.62 15.28
N PRO A 42 19.21 -4.31 15.06
CA PRO A 42 20.26 -3.69 14.29
C PRO A 42 21.59 -3.91 15.03
N GLN A 43 22.60 -4.37 14.30
CA GLN A 43 23.96 -4.57 14.85
C GLN A 43 24.66 -3.24 15.14
N SER A 44 24.17 -2.15 14.57
CA SER A 44 24.66 -0.78 14.77
C SER A 44 23.48 0.21 14.70
N PRO A 45 23.63 1.39 15.32
CA PRO A 45 22.56 2.41 15.27
C PRO A 45 22.32 2.86 13.83
N LEU A 46 21.04 2.81 13.42
CA LEU A 46 20.59 3.30 12.13
C LEU A 46 20.57 4.84 12.14
N ARG A 47 21.14 5.46 11.10
CA ARG A 47 21.10 6.92 10.97
C ARG A 47 19.96 7.34 10.04
N PRO A 48 19.17 8.39 10.39
CA PRO A 48 18.20 8.97 9.49
C PRO A 48 18.87 9.50 8.22
N VAL A 49 18.23 9.30 7.06
CA VAL A 49 18.67 9.86 5.78
C VAL A 49 17.78 11.05 5.43
N ASN A 50 18.35 12.06 4.75
CA ASN A 50 17.62 13.30 4.45
C ASN A 50 16.31 13.10 3.68
N ASN A 51 16.19 12.00 2.92
CA ASN A 51 15.01 11.68 2.11
C ASN A 51 14.10 10.59 2.74
N ASP A 52 14.30 10.24 4.01
CA ASP A 52 13.41 9.28 4.69
C ASP A 52 12.00 9.87 4.80
N SER A 53 10.97 9.09 4.37
CA SER A 53 9.57 9.43 4.60
C SER A 53 9.21 9.34 6.08
N GLY A 54 8.08 9.93 6.49
CA GLY A 54 7.60 9.80 7.88
C GLY A 54 7.42 8.34 8.30
N GLU A 55 6.92 7.47 7.41
CA GLU A 55 6.85 6.03 7.70
C GLU A 55 8.25 5.40 7.86
N ALA A 56 9.21 5.76 7.02
CA ALA A 56 10.57 5.25 7.16
C ALA A 56 11.23 5.65 8.49
N LEU A 57 11.03 6.90 8.92
CA LEU A 57 11.50 7.39 10.21
C LEU A 57 10.77 6.69 11.37
N PHE A 58 9.46 6.50 11.26
CA PHE A 58 8.67 5.76 12.24
C PHE A 58 9.18 4.33 12.43
N LEU A 59 9.34 3.58 11.35
CA LEU A 59 9.86 2.21 11.38
C LEU A 59 11.30 2.14 11.91
N LYS A 60 12.13 3.12 11.56
CA LYS A 60 13.51 3.23 12.07
C LYS A 60 13.54 3.47 13.57
N THR A 61 12.66 4.32 14.08
CA THR A 61 12.49 4.54 15.52
C THR A 61 12.18 3.23 16.25
N TYR A 62 11.22 2.44 15.72
CA TYR A 62 10.89 1.14 16.29
C TYR A 62 12.06 0.15 16.26
N GLN A 63 12.80 0.09 15.16
CA GLN A 63 13.99 -0.78 15.04
C GLN A 63 15.06 -0.42 16.07
N LEU A 64 15.30 0.88 16.26
CA LEU A 64 16.26 1.38 17.24
C LEU A 64 15.82 1.03 18.67
N LEU A 65 14.55 1.20 19.00
CA LEU A 65 13.99 0.80 20.29
C LEU A 65 14.14 -0.71 20.54
N SER A 66 13.79 -1.54 19.56
CA SER A 66 13.95 -3.00 19.65
C SER A 66 15.42 -3.41 19.84
N GLY A 67 16.35 -2.62 19.34
CA GLY A 67 17.79 -2.81 19.50
C GLY A 67 18.35 -2.32 20.82
N GLY A 68 17.57 -1.59 21.62
CA GLY A 68 18.03 -0.95 22.85
C GLY A 68 18.74 0.40 22.63
N PHE A 69 18.65 0.98 21.44
CA PHE A 69 19.28 2.28 21.08
C PHE A 69 18.34 3.46 21.39
N PHE A 70 17.98 3.65 22.64
CA PHE A 70 16.97 4.63 23.04
C PHE A 70 17.29 6.07 22.62
N ALA A 71 18.54 6.53 22.85
CA ALA A 71 18.93 7.91 22.52
C ALA A 71 18.80 8.18 21.00
N GLN A 72 19.18 7.21 20.16
CA GLN A 72 19.05 7.31 18.71
C GLN A 72 17.58 7.21 18.26
N ALA A 73 16.77 6.39 18.94
CA ALA A 73 15.34 6.32 18.70
C ALA A 73 14.66 7.66 18.98
N LEU A 74 14.96 8.28 20.13
CA LEU A 74 14.45 9.61 20.51
C LEU A 74 14.85 10.67 19.49
N GLN A 75 16.12 10.70 19.08
CA GLN A 75 16.60 11.64 18.07
C GLN A 75 15.91 11.41 16.70
N THR A 76 15.70 10.15 16.32
CA THR A 76 15.00 9.82 15.06
C THR A 76 13.54 10.24 15.11
N ALA A 77 12.86 10.03 16.25
CA ALA A 77 11.49 10.47 16.47
C ALA A 77 11.38 11.99 16.48
N GLN A 78 12.34 12.70 17.06
CA GLN A 78 12.39 14.17 17.00
C GLN A 78 12.48 14.66 15.54
N ILE A 79 13.40 14.13 14.75
CA ILE A 79 13.51 14.45 13.31
C ILE A 79 12.20 14.17 12.58
N MET A 80 11.52 13.08 12.92
CA MET A 80 10.23 12.71 12.32
C MET A 80 9.18 13.77 12.58
N VAL A 81 8.98 14.22 13.82
CA VAL A 81 7.94 15.20 14.16
C VAL A 81 8.28 16.60 13.66
N GLU A 82 9.55 16.96 13.57
CA GLU A 82 10.00 18.22 12.97
C GLU A 82 9.72 18.29 11.46
N ARG A 83 9.94 17.19 10.74
CA ARG A 83 9.70 17.12 9.29
C ARG A 83 8.24 16.90 8.94
N TYR A 84 7.52 16.14 9.76
CA TYR A 84 6.14 15.73 9.55
C TYR A 84 5.26 16.12 10.75
N PRO A 85 5.05 17.43 10.97
CA PRO A 85 4.32 17.92 12.14
C PRO A 85 2.85 17.47 12.20
N HIS A 86 2.29 17.03 11.07
CA HIS A 86 0.92 16.49 10.99
C HIS A 86 0.86 14.96 11.04
N PHE A 87 1.97 14.28 11.35
CA PHE A 87 2.00 12.83 11.53
C PHE A 87 1.64 12.47 12.97
N GLN A 88 0.34 12.34 13.25
CA GLN A 88 -0.20 12.11 14.60
C GLN A 88 0.43 10.89 15.29
N LEU A 89 0.56 9.77 14.57
CA LEU A 89 1.21 8.57 15.10
C LEU A 89 2.68 8.81 15.46
N GLY A 90 3.39 9.60 14.66
CA GLY A 90 4.77 10.00 14.93
C GLY A 90 4.88 10.89 16.17
N GLN A 91 3.94 11.84 16.34
CA GLN A 91 3.88 12.69 17.53
C GLN A 91 3.61 11.90 18.80
N LEU A 92 2.68 10.93 18.73
CA LEU A 92 2.39 10.04 19.86
C LEU A 92 3.63 9.26 20.27
N LEU A 93 4.31 8.62 19.31
CA LEU A 93 5.53 7.87 19.58
C LEU A 93 6.64 8.75 20.20
N TYR A 94 6.81 9.98 19.70
CA TYR A 94 7.78 10.92 20.26
C TYR A 94 7.44 11.34 21.69
N ALA A 95 6.16 11.63 21.96
CA ALA A 95 5.69 11.97 23.30
C ALA A 95 5.90 10.82 24.30
N ASP A 96 5.61 9.57 23.88
CA ASP A 96 5.83 8.37 24.71
C ASP A 96 7.33 8.16 25.03
N LEU A 97 8.20 8.40 24.05
CA LEU A 97 9.65 8.33 24.27
C LEU A 97 10.16 9.40 25.25
N LEU A 98 9.63 10.61 25.17
CA LEU A 98 9.95 11.68 26.11
C LEU A 98 9.48 11.33 27.53
N ALA A 99 8.24 10.86 27.69
CA ALA A 99 7.67 10.45 28.96
C ALA A 99 8.47 9.31 29.58
N GLY A 100 8.79 8.27 28.78
CA GLY A 100 9.62 7.15 29.22
C GLY A 100 11.02 7.56 29.65
N GLY A 101 11.65 8.47 28.90
CA GLY A 101 12.96 9.03 29.26
C GLY A 101 12.92 9.87 30.55
N ALA A 102 11.80 10.49 30.85
CA ALA A 102 11.58 11.26 32.07
C ALA A 102 11.11 10.41 33.28
N GLY A 103 10.86 9.10 33.06
CA GLY A 103 10.32 8.21 34.11
C GLY A 103 8.87 8.49 34.48
N VAL A 104 8.13 9.16 33.59
CA VAL A 104 6.71 9.48 33.78
C VAL A 104 5.87 8.35 33.16
N ALA A 105 5.04 7.70 33.98
CA ALA A 105 4.06 6.75 33.46
C ALA A 105 2.97 7.52 32.68
N PRO A 106 2.45 6.99 31.57
CA PRO A 106 1.33 7.60 30.88
C PRO A 106 0.11 7.65 31.82
N GLU A 107 -0.47 8.83 32.01
CA GLU A 107 -1.75 8.96 32.70
C GLU A 107 -2.85 8.45 31.75
N THR A 108 -3.30 7.22 31.97
CA THR A 108 -4.36 6.58 31.16
C THR A 108 -5.76 6.97 31.62
N ASP A 109 -5.92 7.47 32.86
CA ASP A 109 -7.21 7.75 33.47
C ASP A 109 -8.02 8.84 32.73
N ALA A 110 -7.35 9.85 32.16
CA ALA A 110 -8.02 10.88 31.36
C ALA A 110 -8.62 10.37 30.04
N LEU A 111 -8.21 9.18 29.56
CA LEU A 111 -8.70 8.58 28.32
C LEU A 111 -10.01 7.80 28.55
N VAL A 112 -10.26 7.35 29.77
CA VAL A 112 -11.39 6.47 30.10
C VAL A 112 -12.74 7.17 29.93
N ASP A 113 -12.79 8.48 30.12
CA ASP A 113 -14.03 9.25 30.12
C ASP A 113 -14.43 9.83 28.73
N SER A 114 -13.62 9.62 27.67
CA SER A 114 -13.91 10.16 26.34
C SER A 114 -13.93 9.06 25.25
N PRO A 115 -15.12 8.55 24.86
CA PRO A 115 -15.25 7.53 23.82
C PRO A 115 -14.61 7.94 22.47
N ASN A 116 -14.67 9.22 22.12
CA ASN A 116 -14.04 9.74 20.90
C ASN A 116 -12.51 9.65 20.97
N LEU A 117 -11.93 9.93 22.13
CA LEU A 117 -10.49 9.87 22.32
C LEU A 117 -10.01 8.41 22.30
N GLN A 118 -10.72 7.51 22.97
CA GLN A 118 -10.46 6.06 22.90
C GLN A 118 -10.49 5.56 21.46
N HIS A 119 -11.53 5.89 20.70
CA HIS A 119 -11.65 5.49 19.31
C HIS A 119 -10.45 5.98 18.45
N ARG A 120 -10.03 7.23 18.63
CA ARG A 120 -8.85 7.78 17.94
C ARG A 120 -7.56 7.07 18.33
N MET A 121 -7.39 6.74 19.60
CA MET A 121 -6.24 5.98 20.08
C MET A 121 -6.21 4.58 19.49
N ASP A 122 -7.35 3.88 19.41
CA ASP A 122 -7.46 2.55 18.82
C ASP A 122 -7.16 2.57 17.30
N GLN A 123 -7.55 3.63 16.60
CA GLN A 123 -7.16 3.85 15.21
C GLN A 123 -5.65 4.02 15.06
N LEU A 124 -5.00 4.82 15.89
CA LEU A 124 -3.53 5.01 15.88
C LEU A 124 -2.79 3.72 16.24
N LYS A 125 -3.28 2.94 17.22
CA LYS A 125 -2.75 1.62 17.55
C LYS A 125 -2.82 0.67 16.35
N THR A 126 -3.97 0.62 15.71
CA THR A 126 -4.18 -0.23 14.52
C THR A 126 -3.26 0.19 13.38
N GLU A 127 -3.12 1.49 13.13
CA GLU A 127 -2.19 2.02 12.12
C GLU A 127 -0.75 1.60 12.42
N ALA A 128 -0.29 1.79 13.67
CA ALA A 128 1.04 1.41 14.09
C ALA A 128 1.32 -0.08 13.90
N LEU A 129 0.38 -0.94 14.29
CA LEU A 129 0.47 -2.39 14.09
C LEU A 129 0.57 -2.77 12.62
N LEU A 130 -0.23 -2.17 11.75
CA LEU A 130 -0.21 -2.45 10.31
C LEU A 130 1.10 -1.99 9.68
N ARG A 131 1.60 -0.79 10.03
CA ARG A 131 2.89 -0.30 9.55
C ARG A 131 4.04 -1.20 9.99
N THR A 132 4.11 -1.55 11.27
CA THR A 132 5.21 -2.35 11.82
C THR A 132 5.18 -3.81 11.36
N ARG A 133 3.99 -4.41 11.18
CA ARG A 133 3.85 -5.83 10.78
C ARG A 133 4.10 -6.07 9.29
N HIS A 134 3.79 -5.12 8.45
CA HIS A 134 3.67 -5.35 7.01
C HIS A 134 4.64 -4.57 6.14
N ALA A 135 5.33 -3.57 6.67
CA ALA A 135 6.38 -2.89 5.93
C ALA A 135 7.60 -3.79 5.70
N GLY A 136 8.13 -3.78 4.49
CA GLY A 136 9.40 -4.43 4.20
C GLY A 136 9.53 -5.06 2.81
N LEU A 137 10.15 -4.33 1.88
CA LEU A 137 10.44 -4.80 0.53
C LEU A 137 11.24 -6.12 0.50
N LYS A 138 12.13 -6.34 1.46
CA LYS A 138 12.97 -7.55 1.52
C LYS A 138 12.15 -8.84 1.67
N LEU A 139 10.99 -8.78 2.31
CA LEU A 139 10.11 -9.93 2.49
C LEU A 139 9.45 -10.37 1.18
N LEU A 140 9.40 -9.49 0.20
CA LEU A 140 8.76 -9.70 -1.10
C LEU A 140 9.77 -9.81 -2.25
N ALA A 141 11.06 -9.89 -1.95
CA ALA A 141 12.09 -10.05 -2.97
C ALA A 141 11.83 -11.31 -3.82
N GLY A 142 11.72 -11.11 -5.14
CA GLY A 142 11.46 -12.19 -6.09
C GLY A 142 10.05 -12.78 -6.05
N LYS A 143 9.11 -12.17 -5.29
CA LYS A 143 7.72 -12.61 -5.22
C LYS A 143 6.80 -11.71 -6.03
N VAL A 144 5.72 -12.30 -6.54
CA VAL A 144 4.67 -11.62 -7.29
C VAL A 144 3.29 -12.01 -6.75
N PRO A 145 2.25 -11.16 -6.90
CA PRO A 145 0.90 -11.53 -6.53
C PRO A 145 0.40 -12.72 -7.35
N ALA A 146 -0.24 -13.68 -6.70
CA ALA A 146 -0.82 -14.86 -7.38
C ALA A 146 -1.91 -14.50 -8.40
N GLN A 147 -2.51 -13.32 -8.26
CA GLN A 147 -3.49 -12.77 -9.21
C GLN A 147 -2.87 -12.44 -10.57
N LEU A 148 -1.58 -12.11 -10.60
CA LEU A 148 -0.86 -11.74 -11.81
C LEU A 148 -0.41 -13.01 -12.55
N ARG A 149 -1.15 -13.39 -13.60
CA ARG A 149 -0.89 -14.60 -14.40
C ARG A 149 0.12 -14.35 -15.51
N TYR A 150 0.07 -13.19 -16.11
CA TYR A 150 1.02 -12.75 -17.14
C TYR A 150 1.16 -11.24 -17.13
N LEU A 151 2.38 -10.74 -17.31
CA LEU A 151 2.68 -9.34 -17.54
C LEU A 151 3.85 -9.24 -18.52
N SER A 152 3.60 -8.63 -19.67
CA SER A 152 4.65 -8.34 -20.64
C SER A 152 5.60 -7.26 -20.12
N PRO A 153 6.90 -7.30 -20.40
CA PRO A 153 7.79 -6.18 -20.13
C PRO A 153 7.34 -4.85 -20.75
N SER A 154 6.50 -4.86 -21.81
CA SER A 154 5.94 -3.64 -22.41
C SER A 154 5.00 -2.88 -21.47
N VAL A 155 4.32 -3.58 -20.54
CA VAL A 155 3.45 -2.94 -19.53
C VAL A 155 4.26 -2.23 -18.44
N ARG A 156 5.49 -2.65 -18.21
CA ARG A 156 6.48 -2.08 -17.29
C ARG A 156 6.12 -2.14 -15.82
N LYS A 157 4.86 -1.87 -15.42
CA LYS A 157 4.46 -1.70 -14.01
C LYS A 157 3.06 -2.23 -13.73
N VAL A 158 2.84 -2.63 -12.48
CA VAL A 158 1.52 -2.93 -11.92
C VAL A 158 1.45 -2.38 -10.49
N VAL A 159 0.33 -1.76 -10.15
CA VAL A 159 0.02 -1.31 -8.79
C VAL A 159 -0.84 -2.39 -8.13
N VAL A 160 -0.57 -2.68 -6.87
CA VAL A 160 -1.27 -3.73 -6.13
C VAL A 160 -1.63 -3.23 -4.74
N VAL A 161 -2.89 -3.30 -4.35
CA VAL A 161 -3.40 -2.91 -3.04
C VAL A 161 -3.82 -4.15 -2.26
N ASP A 162 -3.20 -4.34 -1.09
CA ASP A 162 -3.57 -5.34 -0.08
C ASP A 162 -4.29 -4.62 1.07
N ALA A 163 -5.62 -4.66 1.03
CA ALA A 163 -6.43 -3.92 2.00
C ALA A 163 -6.26 -4.44 3.43
N HIS A 164 -6.14 -5.76 3.61
CA HIS A 164 -5.95 -6.36 4.93
C HIS A 164 -4.65 -5.89 5.60
N LYS A 165 -3.64 -5.60 4.82
CA LYS A 165 -2.36 -5.11 5.31
C LYS A 165 -2.26 -3.59 5.31
N SER A 166 -3.25 -2.88 4.76
CA SER A 166 -3.17 -1.43 4.48
C SER A 166 -1.90 -1.06 3.70
N ARG A 167 -1.59 -1.83 2.65
CA ARG A 167 -0.38 -1.63 1.84
C ARG A 167 -0.71 -1.45 0.36
N LEU A 168 0.02 -0.56 -0.27
CA LEU A 168 0.11 -0.45 -1.73
C LEU A 168 1.53 -0.79 -2.14
N TYR A 169 1.63 -1.67 -3.13
CA TYR A 169 2.88 -2.07 -3.74
C TYR A 169 2.90 -1.63 -5.20
N VAL A 170 4.08 -1.25 -5.70
CA VAL A 170 4.34 -1.14 -7.13
C VAL A 170 5.35 -2.21 -7.51
N LEU A 171 4.98 -3.04 -8.46
CA LEU A 171 5.93 -3.94 -9.11
C LEU A 171 6.35 -3.32 -10.43
N ALA A 172 7.64 -3.38 -10.73
CA ALA A 172 8.20 -2.92 -11.99
C ALA A 172 9.28 -3.88 -12.49
N TYR A 173 9.43 -3.95 -13.81
CA TYR A 173 10.58 -4.64 -14.40
C TYR A 173 11.85 -3.86 -14.10
N GLN A 174 12.82 -4.56 -13.51
CA GLN A 174 14.15 -4.08 -13.20
C GLN A 174 15.18 -5.02 -13.83
N THR A 175 16.20 -4.46 -14.45
CA THR A 175 17.32 -5.22 -14.99
C THR A 175 18.30 -5.52 -13.87
N ASP A 176 18.61 -6.79 -13.63
CA ASP A 176 19.63 -7.19 -12.66
C ASP A 176 21.04 -7.03 -13.24
N ASP A 177 22.07 -7.26 -12.40
CA ASP A 177 23.48 -7.15 -12.79
C ASP A 177 23.88 -8.09 -13.95
N SER A 178 23.08 -9.12 -14.22
CA SER A 178 23.28 -10.06 -15.33
C SER A 178 22.57 -9.63 -16.62
N GLY A 179 21.91 -8.44 -16.63
CA GLY A 179 21.16 -7.94 -17.76
C GLY A 179 19.76 -8.57 -17.92
N ILE A 180 19.30 -9.36 -16.94
CA ILE A 180 18.01 -10.04 -17.00
C ILE A 180 16.93 -9.13 -16.37
N GLU A 181 15.87 -8.85 -17.13
CA GLU A 181 14.70 -8.15 -16.62
C GLU A 181 13.85 -9.05 -15.72
N LYS A 182 13.60 -8.60 -14.49
CA LYS A 182 12.74 -9.30 -13.51
C LYS A 182 11.71 -8.34 -12.92
N LEU A 183 10.51 -8.82 -12.73
CA LEU A 183 9.47 -8.06 -12.05
C LEU A 183 9.75 -8.08 -10.54
N GLN A 184 9.90 -6.90 -9.95
CA GLN A 184 10.25 -6.73 -8.54
C GLN A 184 9.39 -5.66 -7.88
N VAL A 185 9.14 -5.79 -6.59
CA VAL A 185 8.50 -4.74 -5.79
C VAL A 185 9.48 -3.58 -5.61
N VAL A 186 9.13 -2.42 -6.16
CA VAL A 186 9.95 -1.18 -6.13
C VAL A 186 9.38 -0.13 -5.19
N LEU A 187 8.13 -0.28 -4.76
CA LEU A 187 7.49 0.58 -3.77
C LEU A 187 6.62 -0.29 -2.85
N ASP A 188 6.66 0.01 -1.56
CA ASP A 188 5.82 -0.56 -0.51
C ASP A 188 5.49 0.56 0.46
N VAL A 189 4.22 1.00 0.49
CA VAL A 189 3.75 2.14 1.25
C VAL A 189 2.41 1.85 1.93
N TYR A 190 2.18 2.54 3.04
CA TYR A 190 0.92 2.46 3.77
C TYR A 190 -0.20 3.17 3.01
N VAL A 191 -1.42 2.61 3.09
CA VAL A 191 -2.63 3.21 2.54
C VAL A 191 -3.82 3.10 3.48
N SER A 192 -4.73 4.07 3.36
CA SER A 192 -6.08 4.04 3.93
C SER A 192 -7.09 3.69 2.83
N ILE A 193 -8.13 2.95 3.20
CA ILE A 193 -9.22 2.51 2.32
C ILE A 193 -10.58 2.97 2.85
N GLY A 194 -11.65 2.55 2.19
CA GLY A 194 -13.03 2.89 2.57
C GLY A 194 -13.34 2.60 4.04
N SER A 195 -14.03 3.53 4.72
CA SER A 195 -14.37 3.44 6.16
C SER A 195 -15.26 2.24 6.48
N HIS A 196 -16.00 1.74 5.50
CA HIS A 196 -16.77 0.50 5.60
C HIS A 196 -16.06 -0.71 4.94
N GLY A 197 -14.74 -0.62 4.75
CA GLY A 197 -13.90 -1.71 4.24
C GLY A 197 -13.99 -1.92 2.74
N MET A 198 -14.05 -3.17 2.33
CA MET A 198 -13.96 -3.61 0.94
C MET A 198 -15.31 -4.06 0.37
N GLY A 199 -15.33 -4.26 -0.95
CA GLY A 199 -16.48 -4.82 -1.65
C GLY A 199 -17.55 -3.77 -1.95
N LYS A 200 -17.14 -2.65 -2.58
CA LYS A 200 -18.05 -1.59 -3.02
C LYS A 200 -19.15 -2.15 -3.91
N TRP A 201 -20.40 -1.80 -3.55
CA TRP A 201 -21.57 -2.24 -4.25
C TRP A 201 -22.40 -1.08 -4.82
N ARG A 202 -22.52 0.01 -4.06
CA ARG A 202 -23.34 1.15 -4.44
C ARG A 202 -22.67 2.48 -4.11
N GLU A 203 -23.12 3.53 -4.76
CA GLU A 203 -22.71 4.88 -4.43
C GLU A 203 -22.99 5.20 -2.96
N GLY A 204 -22.07 5.91 -2.30
CA GLY A 204 -22.21 6.32 -0.91
C GLY A 204 -22.02 5.21 0.13
N ASP A 205 -21.63 3.98 -0.23
CA ASP A 205 -21.42 2.88 0.72
C ASP A 205 -20.10 2.95 1.48
N ALA A 206 -19.26 3.94 1.18
CA ALA A 206 -17.94 4.16 1.78
C ALA A 206 -17.02 2.93 1.74
N LYS A 207 -17.14 2.10 0.71
CA LYS A 207 -16.33 0.90 0.50
C LYS A 207 -15.38 1.06 -0.67
N THR A 208 -14.20 0.45 -0.56
CA THR A 208 -13.26 0.30 -1.67
C THR A 208 -13.64 -0.92 -2.51
N PRO A 209 -13.65 -0.83 -3.85
CA PRO A 209 -13.98 -1.98 -4.70
C PRO A 209 -12.89 -3.06 -4.68
N ILE A 210 -13.27 -4.30 -5.00
CA ILE A 210 -12.37 -5.42 -5.25
C ILE A 210 -12.37 -5.70 -6.74
N GLY A 211 -11.19 -5.78 -7.34
CA GLY A 211 -11.09 -6.03 -8.78
C GLY A 211 -9.75 -5.59 -9.37
N VAL A 212 -9.74 -5.55 -10.69
CA VAL A 212 -8.63 -5.01 -11.49
C VAL A 212 -9.13 -3.81 -12.25
N TYR A 213 -8.46 -2.70 -12.06
CA TYR A 213 -8.79 -1.40 -12.65
C TYR A 213 -7.60 -0.87 -13.44
N PHE A 214 -7.83 0.15 -14.25
CA PHE A 214 -6.77 0.83 -14.99
C PHE A 214 -6.78 2.32 -14.67
N ILE A 215 -5.59 2.89 -14.55
CA ILE A 215 -5.45 4.32 -14.37
C ILE A 215 -5.92 5.02 -15.63
N GLN A 216 -6.85 5.98 -15.48
CA GLN A 216 -7.41 6.76 -16.58
C GLN A 216 -6.71 8.09 -16.75
N LYS A 217 -6.53 8.82 -15.66
CA LYS A 217 -5.95 10.17 -15.69
C LYS A 217 -5.06 10.39 -14.48
N HIS A 218 -4.04 11.21 -14.68
CA HIS A 218 -3.26 11.81 -13.61
C HIS A 218 -3.69 13.27 -13.46
N LEU A 219 -4.17 13.62 -12.28
CA LEU A 219 -4.63 14.94 -11.93
C LEU A 219 -3.58 15.63 -11.06
N THR A 220 -2.97 16.69 -11.58
CA THR A 220 -1.94 17.51 -10.92
C THR A 220 -2.29 18.99 -10.96
N ASP A 221 -3.53 19.31 -11.25
CA ASP A 221 -3.98 20.69 -11.34
C ASP A 221 -3.77 21.42 -10.00
N PRO A 222 -3.13 22.60 -9.95
CA PRO A 222 -3.05 23.41 -8.74
C PRO A 222 -4.42 23.82 -8.18
N MET A 223 -5.49 23.68 -8.95
CA MET A 223 -6.86 23.86 -8.49
C MET A 223 -7.49 22.58 -7.91
N LEU A 224 -6.74 21.48 -7.84
CA LEU A 224 -7.24 20.26 -7.20
C LEU A 224 -7.52 20.53 -5.71
N PRO A 225 -8.73 20.20 -5.20
CA PRO A 225 -9.04 20.39 -3.79
C PRO A 225 -8.01 19.74 -2.87
N ASP A 226 -7.69 20.40 -1.74
CA ASP A 226 -6.71 19.93 -0.74
C ASP A 226 -6.97 18.49 -0.27
N LEU A 227 -8.23 18.04 -0.33
CA LEU A 227 -8.64 16.67 -0.05
C LEU A 227 -7.79 15.61 -0.76
N TYR A 228 -7.27 15.91 -1.96
CA TYR A 228 -6.50 15.00 -2.80
C TYR A 228 -4.99 15.16 -2.64
N GLY A 229 -4.55 16.09 -1.80
CA GLY A 229 -3.14 16.29 -1.46
C GLY A 229 -2.25 16.58 -2.67
N SER A 230 -1.14 15.85 -2.79
CA SER A 230 -0.12 16.08 -3.83
C SER A 230 -0.50 15.59 -5.23
N GLY A 231 -1.71 15.09 -5.43
CA GLY A 231 -2.22 14.64 -6.73
C GLY A 231 -3.12 13.43 -6.64
N ALA A 232 -3.73 13.06 -7.78
CA ALA A 232 -4.62 11.92 -7.87
C ALA A 232 -4.46 11.15 -9.19
N LEU A 233 -4.65 9.83 -9.11
CA LEU A 233 -4.75 8.91 -10.23
C LEU A 233 -6.16 8.32 -10.25
N THR A 234 -6.95 8.68 -11.25
CA THR A 234 -8.33 8.18 -11.38
C THR A 234 -8.35 6.77 -11.93
N LEU A 235 -9.28 5.94 -11.47
CA LEU A 235 -9.49 4.57 -11.94
C LEU A 235 -10.75 4.46 -12.80
N ASP A 236 -10.81 3.43 -13.65
CA ASP A 236 -11.94 3.10 -14.52
C ASP A 236 -13.11 2.41 -13.79
N TYR A 237 -13.25 2.63 -12.48
CA TYR A 237 -14.39 2.15 -11.72
C TYR A 237 -15.68 2.95 -12.09
N PRO A 238 -16.84 2.29 -12.36
CA PRO A 238 -17.04 0.85 -12.43
C PRO A 238 -16.56 0.25 -13.77
N ASN A 239 -15.80 -0.84 -13.70
CA ASN A 239 -15.36 -1.58 -14.88
C ASN A 239 -16.49 -2.43 -15.49
N PRO A 240 -16.31 -3.13 -16.63
CA PRO A 240 -17.35 -3.96 -17.24
C PRO A 240 -17.94 -5.03 -16.31
N VAL A 241 -17.15 -5.65 -15.43
CA VAL A 241 -17.64 -6.61 -14.43
C VAL A 241 -18.53 -5.92 -13.41
N ASP A 242 -18.12 -4.78 -12.87
CA ASP A 242 -18.91 -4.00 -11.92
C ASP A 242 -20.26 -3.60 -12.53
N LYS A 243 -20.26 -3.15 -13.80
CA LYS A 243 -21.48 -2.77 -14.53
C LYS A 243 -22.40 -3.96 -14.74
N GLN A 244 -21.87 -5.13 -15.11
CA GLN A 244 -22.66 -6.37 -15.25
C GLN A 244 -23.30 -6.78 -13.91
N LEU A 245 -22.57 -6.59 -12.81
CA LEU A 245 -23.06 -6.84 -11.44
C LEU A 245 -23.95 -5.71 -10.91
N LYS A 246 -24.26 -4.69 -11.72
CA LYS A 246 -25.07 -3.53 -11.35
C LYS A 246 -24.49 -2.75 -10.16
N ARG A 247 -23.18 -2.77 -9.99
CA ARG A 247 -22.48 -1.91 -9.03
C ARG A 247 -22.51 -0.47 -9.50
N THR A 248 -22.70 0.46 -8.58
CA THR A 248 -22.89 1.87 -8.89
C THR A 248 -21.89 2.78 -8.21
N GLY A 249 -21.94 4.08 -8.54
CA GLY A 249 -21.02 5.10 -8.10
C GLY A 249 -19.85 5.28 -9.06
N SER A 250 -18.98 6.20 -8.73
CA SER A 250 -17.80 6.58 -9.51
C SER A 250 -16.76 7.22 -8.61
N GLY A 251 -15.66 7.74 -9.16
CA GLY A 251 -14.71 8.55 -8.38
C GLY A 251 -13.84 7.75 -7.41
N ILE A 252 -13.53 6.50 -7.71
CA ILE A 252 -12.53 5.72 -6.98
C ILE A 252 -11.14 6.07 -7.54
N TRP A 253 -10.33 6.68 -6.68
CA TRP A 253 -9.01 7.19 -7.05
C TRP A 253 -7.93 6.71 -6.09
N LEU A 254 -6.68 6.75 -6.52
CA LEU A 254 -5.49 6.75 -5.66
C LEU A 254 -5.09 8.21 -5.49
N HIS A 255 -4.97 8.73 -4.26
CA HIS A 255 -4.64 10.15 -4.06
C HIS A 255 -3.89 10.41 -2.75
N GLY A 256 -3.33 11.59 -2.62
CA GLY A 256 -2.64 12.03 -1.41
C GLY A 256 -3.58 12.38 -0.27
N SER A 257 -3.01 12.74 0.87
CA SER A 257 -3.74 13.20 2.08
C SER A 257 -3.89 14.72 2.05
N PRO A 258 -4.92 15.30 2.71
CA PRO A 258 -5.00 16.75 2.94
C PRO A 258 -3.73 17.31 3.57
N SER A 259 -3.37 18.54 3.26
CA SER A 259 -2.12 19.18 3.69
C SER A 259 -1.91 19.17 5.22
N GLN A 260 -3.00 19.22 6.00
CA GLN A 260 -3.00 19.19 7.46
C GLN A 260 -2.99 17.77 8.06
N GLN A 261 -2.76 16.74 7.24
CA GLN A 261 -2.79 15.36 7.66
C GLN A 261 -1.72 14.54 6.92
N TYR A 262 -0.78 13.95 7.66
CA TYR A 262 0.25 13.10 7.03
C TYR A 262 -0.36 11.83 6.44
N ALA A 263 -1.18 11.13 7.20
CA ALA A 263 -1.85 9.90 6.80
C ALA A 263 -3.23 9.79 7.46
N ARG A 264 -4.11 8.96 6.89
CA ARG A 264 -5.40 8.62 7.47
C ARG A 264 -5.32 7.27 8.20
N PRO A 265 -6.19 7.02 9.21
CA PRO A 265 -6.38 5.68 9.75
C PRO A 265 -6.63 4.64 8.66
N PRO A 266 -6.44 3.34 8.94
CA PRO A 266 -6.50 2.29 7.91
C PRO A 266 -7.81 2.24 7.11
N THR A 267 -8.94 2.56 7.76
CA THR A 267 -10.28 2.57 7.18
C THR A 267 -10.97 3.91 7.45
N ALA A 268 -10.64 4.92 6.63
CA ALA A 268 -11.08 6.31 6.88
C ALA A 268 -11.37 7.10 5.60
N THR A 269 -11.76 6.43 4.50
CA THR A 269 -12.11 7.09 3.24
C THR A 269 -13.54 6.76 2.80
N ASP A 270 -14.04 7.45 1.79
CA ASP A 270 -15.33 7.16 1.16
C ASP A 270 -15.24 6.11 0.04
N GLY A 271 -14.11 5.39 -0.01
CA GLY A 271 -13.85 4.32 -0.98
C GLY A 271 -12.58 4.49 -1.79
N CYS A 272 -11.96 5.66 -1.80
CA CYS A 272 -10.64 5.89 -2.41
C CYS A 272 -9.53 5.18 -1.65
N VAL A 273 -8.40 4.99 -2.31
CA VAL A 273 -7.14 4.54 -1.69
C VAL A 273 -6.26 5.76 -1.46
N VAL A 274 -6.03 6.10 -0.20
CA VAL A 274 -5.33 7.34 0.19
C VAL A 274 -3.94 7.03 0.72
N LEU A 275 -2.95 7.76 0.20
CA LEU A 275 -1.53 7.68 0.55
C LEU A 275 -1.10 8.94 1.32
N ALA A 276 0.03 8.87 2.01
CA ALA A 276 0.75 10.08 2.41
C ALA A 276 1.22 10.85 1.15
N ASN A 277 1.30 12.19 1.24
CA ASN A 277 1.66 13.03 0.08
C ASN A 277 3.03 12.69 -0.51
N ASP A 278 4.01 12.38 0.32
CA ASP A 278 5.33 11.96 -0.12
C ASP A 278 5.27 10.63 -0.91
N ASP A 279 4.45 9.69 -0.43
CA ASP A 279 4.30 8.39 -1.06
C ASP A 279 3.51 8.49 -2.36
N MET A 280 2.50 9.37 -2.43
CA MET A 280 1.80 9.67 -3.67
C MET A 280 2.74 10.31 -4.70
N THR A 281 3.59 11.25 -4.27
CA THR A 281 4.63 11.84 -5.11
C THR A 281 5.63 10.80 -5.61
N ARG A 282 6.04 9.85 -4.76
CA ARG A 282 6.91 8.72 -5.16
C ARG A 282 6.23 7.81 -6.17
N LEU A 283 4.95 7.50 -5.97
CA LEU A 283 4.13 6.69 -6.89
C LEU A 283 4.09 7.34 -8.29
N ILE A 284 3.83 8.65 -8.34
CA ILE A 284 3.82 9.42 -9.60
C ILE A 284 5.21 9.43 -10.26
N ARG A 285 6.27 9.69 -9.49
CA ARG A 285 7.66 9.71 -10.00
C ARG A 285 8.13 8.35 -10.54
N LEU A 286 7.57 7.25 -10.04
CA LEU A 286 7.82 5.94 -10.63
C LEU A 286 7.23 5.80 -12.03
N GLY A 287 6.49 6.78 -12.55
CA GLY A 287 5.88 6.75 -13.88
C GLY A 287 4.70 5.77 -13.94
N VAL A 288 3.92 5.70 -12.87
CA VAL A 288 2.61 5.07 -12.90
C VAL A 288 1.66 6.04 -13.62
N HIS A 289 1.10 5.62 -14.75
CA HIS A 289 0.35 6.49 -15.66
C HIS A 289 -0.86 5.74 -16.26
N THR A 290 -1.54 6.39 -17.20
CA THR A 290 -2.70 5.82 -17.93
C THR A 290 -2.41 4.40 -18.43
N ASP A 291 -3.41 3.53 -18.36
CA ASP A 291 -3.38 2.10 -18.67
C ASP A 291 -2.47 1.24 -17.75
N THR A 292 -1.90 1.80 -16.69
CA THR A 292 -1.25 0.98 -15.66
C THR A 292 -2.32 0.18 -14.92
N PRO A 293 -2.21 -1.17 -14.84
CA PRO A 293 -3.15 -1.98 -14.10
C PRO A 293 -3.00 -1.78 -12.58
N VAL A 294 -4.14 -1.73 -11.90
CA VAL A 294 -4.27 -1.60 -10.45
C VAL A 294 -5.08 -2.77 -9.91
N ILE A 295 -4.44 -3.68 -9.21
CA ILE A 295 -5.10 -4.81 -8.54
C ILE A 295 -5.51 -4.34 -7.14
N ILE A 296 -6.80 -4.35 -6.83
CA ILE A 296 -7.31 -4.05 -5.50
C ILE A 296 -7.91 -5.34 -4.91
N SER A 297 -7.32 -5.83 -3.84
CA SER A 297 -7.70 -7.09 -3.21
C SER A 297 -7.89 -6.93 -1.71
N GLU A 298 -8.81 -7.69 -1.14
CA GLU A 298 -8.97 -7.77 0.32
C GLU A 298 -7.70 -8.31 0.98
N SER A 299 -7.11 -9.36 0.39
CA SER A 299 -5.81 -9.91 0.81
C SER A 299 -5.09 -10.51 -0.39
N LEU A 300 -3.77 -10.47 -0.37
CA LEU A 300 -2.92 -10.99 -1.44
C LEU A 300 -2.18 -12.25 -1.00
N SER A 301 -2.13 -13.22 -1.91
CA SER A 301 -1.18 -14.33 -1.84
C SER A 301 0.02 -14.01 -2.71
N TRP A 302 1.22 -14.21 -2.18
CA TRP A 302 2.47 -13.97 -2.89
C TRP A 302 3.14 -15.29 -3.24
N ILE A 303 3.51 -15.45 -4.51
CA ILE A 303 4.17 -16.65 -5.03
C ILE A 303 5.58 -16.29 -5.52
N ASP A 304 6.45 -17.30 -5.70
CA ASP A 304 7.78 -17.09 -6.29
C ASP A 304 7.64 -16.68 -7.76
N GLY A 305 8.18 -15.53 -8.13
CA GLY A 305 8.12 -15.00 -9.50
C GLY A 305 8.89 -15.86 -10.52
N ARG A 306 9.79 -16.76 -10.07
CA ARG A 306 10.50 -17.70 -10.96
C ARG A 306 9.62 -18.89 -11.35
N THR A 307 8.66 -19.26 -10.52
CA THR A 307 7.70 -20.33 -10.78
C THR A 307 6.45 -19.84 -11.48
N SER A 308 6.28 -18.51 -11.56
CA SER A 308 5.16 -17.91 -12.30
C SER A 308 5.45 -17.92 -13.80
N THR A 309 4.43 -18.17 -14.60
CA THR A 309 4.47 -18.14 -16.07
C THR A 309 4.69 -16.72 -16.64
N LEU A 310 5.08 -15.75 -15.79
CA LEU A 310 5.23 -14.34 -16.15
C LEU A 310 6.26 -14.08 -17.26
N SER A 311 7.23 -14.97 -17.44
CA SER A 311 8.31 -14.82 -18.42
C SER A 311 8.18 -15.74 -19.62
N ALA A 312 7.27 -16.70 -19.59
CA ALA A 312 7.03 -17.58 -20.73
C ALA A 312 5.97 -16.95 -21.65
N PRO A 313 6.15 -16.99 -22.97
CA PRO A 313 5.03 -16.75 -23.88
C PRO A 313 3.88 -17.65 -23.41
N ILE A 314 2.68 -17.09 -23.28
CA ILE A 314 1.52 -17.93 -22.97
C ILE A 314 1.49 -19.04 -24.00
N PRO A 315 1.53 -20.33 -23.59
CA PRO A 315 1.43 -21.42 -24.54
C PRO A 315 0.19 -21.17 -25.38
N ALA A 316 0.27 -21.41 -26.71
CA ALA A 316 -0.88 -21.26 -27.62
C ALA A 316 -2.10 -22.08 -27.18
N ASN A 317 -1.93 -23.01 -26.26
CA ASN A 317 -2.93 -23.85 -25.60
C ASN A 317 -3.22 -23.41 -24.15
N ALA A 318 -2.69 -22.27 -23.66
CA ALA A 318 -3.19 -21.71 -22.40
C ALA A 318 -4.68 -21.42 -22.59
N ALA A 319 -5.48 -21.88 -21.64
CA ALA A 319 -6.95 -21.90 -21.69
C ALA A 319 -7.63 -20.50 -21.68
N TRP A 320 -6.92 -19.47 -22.15
CA TRP A 320 -7.45 -18.12 -22.29
C TRP A 320 -8.08 -17.96 -23.68
N PRO A 321 -9.41 -17.77 -23.76
CA PRO A 321 -10.06 -17.53 -25.03
C PRO A 321 -9.59 -16.19 -25.60
N ILE A 322 -9.28 -16.16 -26.89
CA ILE A 322 -9.06 -14.90 -27.62
C ILE A 322 -10.42 -14.22 -27.79
N PRO A 323 -10.60 -12.96 -27.37
CA PRO A 323 -11.86 -12.24 -27.55
C PRO A 323 -12.34 -12.27 -29.00
N ALA A 324 -13.63 -12.52 -29.23
CA ALA A 324 -14.19 -12.63 -30.58
C ALA A 324 -13.90 -11.37 -31.43
N HIS A 325 -13.96 -10.19 -30.82
CA HIS A 325 -13.67 -8.92 -31.51
C HIS A 325 -12.18 -8.73 -31.91
N LEU A 326 -11.26 -9.52 -31.33
CA LEU A 326 -9.86 -9.54 -31.72
C LEU A 326 -9.55 -10.63 -32.76
N GLN A 327 -10.42 -11.63 -32.88
CA GLN A 327 -10.29 -12.68 -33.92
C GLN A 327 -10.58 -12.14 -35.32
N GLU A 328 -11.44 -11.10 -35.41
CA GLU A 328 -11.88 -10.53 -36.68
C GLU A 328 -11.01 -9.39 -37.22
N THR A 329 -10.19 -8.75 -36.38
CA THR A 329 -9.59 -7.43 -36.70
C THR A 329 -8.11 -7.42 -37.05
N SER A 330 -7.36 -8.45 -36.86
CA SER A 330 -6.00 -8.75 -37.36
C SER A 330 -5.19 -9.62 -36.39
N SER A 331 -4.23 -10.38 -36.94
CA SER A 331 -3.24 -11.18 -36.20
C SER A 331 -2.25 -10.35 -35.36
N ASP A 332 -2.37 -9.03 -35.30
CA ASP A 332 -1.36 -8.10 -34.79
C ASP A 332 -1.57 -7.68 -33.32
N TRP A 333 -2.70 -8.07 -32.72
CA TRP A 333 -2.93 -7.87 -31.30
C TRP A 333 -2.16 -8.86 -30.45
N ILE A 334 -1.29 -8.35 -29.57
CA ILE A 334 -0.44 -9.16 -28.70
C ILE A 334 -0.98 -9.06 -27.27
N LEU A 335 -1.18 -10.20 -26.60
CA LEU A 335 -1.51 -10.22 -25.18
C LEU A 335 -0.34 -9.65 -24.38
N VAL A 336 -0.62 -8.63 -23.57
CA VAL A 336 0.39 -7.96 -22.73
C VAL A 336 0.14 -8.10 -21.24
N SER A 337 -1.08 -8.43 -20.80
CA SER A 337 -1.32 -8.83 -19.42
C SER A 337 -2.52 -9.76 -19.27
N ALA A 338 -2.46 -10.64 -18.26
CA ALA A 338 -3.57 -11.46 -17.79
C ALA A 338 -3.59 -11.43 -16.27
N ILE A 339 -4.67 -10.93 -15.70
CA ILE A 339 -4.82 -10.73 -14.26
C ILE A 339 -6.14 -11.35 -13.82
N GLU A 340 -6.09 -12.25 -12.83
CA GLU A 340 -7.26 -12.90 -12.25
C GLU A 340 -7.56 -12.35 -10.87
N TRP A 341 -8.82 -12.32 -10.48
CA TRP A 341 -9.22 -12.06 -9.11
C TRP A 341 -10.46 -12.87 -8.74
N VAL A 342 -10.64 -13.08 -7.45
CA VAL A 342 -11.83 -13.74 -6.90
C VAL A 342 -12.70 -12.68 -6.25
N ASP A 343 -13.93 -12.59 -6.69
CA ASP A 343 -14.96 -11.85 -5.97
C ASP A 343 -15.64 -12.79 -4.98
N ARG A 344 -15.36 -12.57 -3.69
CA ARG A 344 -15.88 -13.44 -2.62
C ARG A 344 -17.37 -13.30 -2.39
N THR A 345 -17.94 -12.13 -2.72
CA THR A 345 -19.38 -11.87 -2.62
C THR A 345 -20.13 -12.72 -3.64
N GLU A 346 -19.66 -12.71 -4.89
CA GLU A 346 -20.22 -13.50 -5.97
C GLU A 346 -19.74 -14.95 -5.99
N LYS A 347 -18.69 -15.28 -5.21
CA LYS A 347 -18.00 -16.59 -5.23
C LYS A 347 -17.57 -17.00 -6.64
N ARG A 348 -17.13 -16.03 -7.43
CA ARG A 348 -16.70 -16.22 -8.82
C ARG A 348 -15.29 -15.71 -9.05
N THR A 349 -14.61 -16.34 -9.98
CA THR A 349 -13.31 -15.88 -10.47
C THR A 349 -13.52 -15.10 -11.76
N TYR A 350 -12.92 -13.94 -11.82
CA TYR A 350 -12.89 -13.05 -12.96
C TYR A 350 -11.48 -12.90 -13.48
N ALA A 351 -11.35 -12.48 -14.72
CA ALA A 351 -10.07 -12.12 -15.30
C ALA A 351 -10.20 -10.89 -16.21
N VAL A 352 -9.11 -10.14 -16.34
CA VAL A 352 -8.94 -9.15 -17.38
C VAL A 352 -7.73 -9.50 -18.21
N LEU A 353 -7.91 -9.51 -19.54
CA LEU A 353 -6.86 -9.67 -20.51
C LEU A 353 -6.64 -8.33 -21.20
N SER A 354 -5.39 -7.88 -21.25
CA SER A 354 -5.01 -6.67 -21.99
C SER A 354 -4.23 -7.07 -23.25
N HIS A 355 -4.67 -6.56 -24.38
CA HIS A 355 -3.99 -6.72 -25.66
C HIS A 355 -3.47 -5.38 -26.15
N GLU A 356 -2.34 -5.42 -26.83
CA GLU A 356 -1.67 -4.25 -27.38
C GLU A 356 -1.47 -4.40 -28.88
N LEU A 357 -1.78 -3.35 -29.64
CA LEU A 357 -1.51 -3.22 -31.05
C LEU A 357 -0.50 -2.10 -31.25
N GLN A 358 0.60 -2.38 -31.90
CA GLN A 358 1.57 -1.37 -32.32
C GLN A 358 1.04 -0.65 -33.57
N VAL A 359 0.79 0.65 -33.46
CA VAL A 359 0.31 1.48 -34.57
C VAL A 359 1.45 2.33 -35.11
N PRO A 360 1.88 2.14 -36.35
CA PRO A 360 2.95 2.96 -36.96
C PRO A 360 2.65 4.46 -36.84
N GLY A 361 3.60 5.22 -36.29
CA GLY A 361 3.47 6.68 -36.13
C GLY A 361 2.55 7.14 -35.00
N ARG A 362 2.00 6.22 -34.21
CA ARG A 362 1.22 6.50 -33.00
C ARG A 362 1.72 5.62 -31.86
N GLY A 363 1.44 6.01 -30.62
CA GLY A 363 1.70 5.12 -29.48
C GLY A 363 0.86 3.84 -29.54
N PRO A 364 1.26 2.78 -28.77
CA PRO A 364 0.54 1.54 -28.76
C PRO A 364 -0.91 1.75 -28.30
N GLN A 365 -1.85 1.08 -28.97
CA GLN A 365 -3.25 1.03 -28.55
C GLN A 365 -3.46 -0.19 -27.67
N ARG A 366 -4.15 -0.01 -26.53
CA ARG A 366 -4.52 -1.10 -25.62
C ARG A 366 -6.02 -1.32 -25.60
N ARG A 367 -6.42 -2.58 -25.50
CA ARG A 367 -7.80 -3.01 -25.27
C ARG A 367 -7.85 -4.00 -24.14
N HIS A 368 -8.87 -3.87 -23.29
CA HIS A 368 -9.11 -4.75 -22.17
C HIS A 368 -10.39 -5.55 -22.42
N SER A 369 -10.32 -6.86 -22.23
CA SER A 369 -11.48 -7.75 -22.25
C SER A 369 -11.63 -8.39 -20.88
N TYR A 370 -12.85 -8.50 -20.40
CA TYR A 370 -13.17 -9.01 -19.09
C TYR A 370 -13.87 -10.36 -19.20
N TRP A 371 -13.54 -11.27 -18.31
CA TRP A 371 -13.97 -12.67 -18.37
C TRP A 371 -14.46 -13.13 -17.01
N VAL A 372 -15.45 -14.00 -16.99
CA VAL A 372 -15.93 -14.70 -15.79
C VAL A 372 -15.74 -16.21 -15.98
N ASN A 373 -15.20 -16.87 -14.96
CA ASN A 373 -15.13 -18.32 -14.93
C ASN A 373 -16.48 -18.88 -14.42
N ASP A 374 -17.18 -19.55 -15.31
CA ASP A 374 -18.44 -20.23 -15.03
C ASP A 374 -18.26 -21.74 -15.23
N ARG A 375 -18.25 -22.52 -14.16
CA ARG A 375 -18.07 -23.98 -14.18
C ARG A 375 -16.85 -24.44 -14.98
N GLN A 376 -15.70 -23.81 -14.73
CA GLN A 376 -14.42 -24.06 -15.42
C GLN A 376 -14.37 -23.61 -16.90
N GLN A 377 -15.36 -22.86 -17.35
CA GLN A 377 -15.37 -22.25 -18.67
C GLN A 377 -15.30 -20.73 -18.54
N TRP A 378 -14.41 -20.11 -19.30
CA TRP A 378 -14.32 -18.67 -19.37
C TRP A 378 -15.34 -18.11 -20.37
N LYS A 379 -16.15 -17.16 -19.91
CA LYS A 379 -17.13 -16.41 -20.74
C LYS A 379 -16.76 -14.95 -20.73
N GLU A 380 -16.78 -14.32 -21.90
CA GLU A 380 -16.56 -12.88 -22.00
C GLU A 380 -17.70 -12.11 -21.34
N VAL A 381 -17.31 -11.11 -20.53
CA VAL A 381 -18.25 -10.16 -19.91
C VAL A 381 -18.56 -9.11 -20.96
N SER A 382 -19.76 -9.20 -21.54
CA SER A 382 -20.26 -8.20 -22.49
C SER A 382 -20.38 -6.86 -21.79
N SER A 383 -19.72 -5.80 -22.30
CA SER A 383 -20.06 -4.44 -21.86
C SER A 383 -21.53 -4.21 -22.20
N PRO A 384 -22.39 -3.77 -21.26
CA PRO A 384 -23.69 -3.24 -21.63
C PRO A 384 -23.44 -2.04 -22.56
N LEU A 385 -24.06 -2.07 -23.74
CA LEU A 385 -24.11 -1.00 -24.74
C LEU A 385 -24.59 0.30 -24.11
#